data_dead1021a5ca2394d511f44c969dc3a1
#
_entry.id   dead1021a5ca2394d511f44c969dc3a1
#
_cell.length_a   1.000
_cell.length_b   1.000
_cell.length_c   1.000
_cell.angle_alpha   90.00
_cell.angle_beta   90.00
_cell.angle_gamma   90.00
#
_symmetry.space_group_name_H-M   'P 1'
#
loop_
_entity.id
_entity.type
_entity.pdbx_description
1 polymer ?
#
loop_
_entity_poly.entity_id
_entity_poly.type
_entity_poly.pdbx_seq_one_letter_code
_entity_poly.pdbx_strand_id
1 'polypeptide(L)'
;MRQSSLIFTGVVNYIYLSITAKFRAAFLLLILTSVCSAPVEVTTIAAPPVTQSGYDIVAVGDIMLGRLVEREMRLSGRSPWHLIADQFPASPVRLANFEASVSGDQLPCLVKTDLCLQVSADYLKYLKQAGFTHLSIANNHSADLGAVGRELTTHSLQQQGMSVIDGRRGLQFGEANGLKLALIALSLVADANGHADRIPSLALKQQLQLARQLADKVIVSIHWGNEYQNWVSQQQRDAALWLTEQGVDLILGHHPHVIQAPECVNGKAVWFSLGNHVFDQKYPTTHKGGLAACRFSRSSDAIHCDAYQTERNGSSAIIQSLIPDSAQGGLSCESSQNKSPPSFYGAPAAGVSAGAGTDAGKYQLRLANQTDTQKPIADGLPLRKIEAIQLGKSDPAWLFLLELESTFDQRKALRPHVYSLRNQRLFPLWRGSALAYPIRDLSVQKELDGVAGADFLCVLHEAKSHLGQIDLRENLGSDVDKTKPLILSYEWSKFGFKLDKKPSHQERCQQLWSESDLKEMQ
;
A
#
# COMPACT_ATOMS: atom_id res chain seq x y z
N MET A 1 -24.99 -15.62 -63.75
CA MET A 1 -26.18 -15.06 -64.45
C MET A 1 -27.04 -14.36 -63.42
N ARG A 2 -27.08 -13.02 -63.55
CA ARG A 2 -28.19 -12.06 -63.37
C ARG A 2 -28.96 -12.17 -62.05
N GLN A 3 -28.77 -11.19 -61.16
CA GLN A 3 -29.34 -9.82 -61.16
C GLN A 3 -30.87 -9.80 -61.12
N SER A 4 -31.35 -9.05 -60.13
CA SER A 4 -32.55 -8.19 -60.04
C SER A 4 -33.56 -8.62 -58.99
N SER A 5 -33.63 -7.89 -57.87
CA SER A 5 -34.76 -7.05 -57.47
C SER A 5 -34.55 -6.45 -56.08
N LEU A 6 -33.98 -5.31 -56.07
CA LEU A 6 -34.14 -4.28 -55.03
C LEU A 6 -35.04 -3.23 -55.68
N ILE A 7 -35.99 -2.71 -54.90
CA ILE A 7 -36.89 -1.59 -55.10
C ILE A 7 -38.35 -2.06 -54.91
N PHE A 8 -38.85 -2.07 -53.65
CA PHE A 8 -40.25 -1.83 -53.30
C PHE A 8 -40.47 -1.87 -51.76
N THR A 9 -39.78 -1.02 -51.00
CA THR A 9 -40.11 -0.85 -49.56
C THR A 9 -39.98 0.59 -49.06
N GLY A 10 -39.91 1.58 -49.95
CA GLY A 10 -39.66 2.97 -49.56
C GLY A 10 -40.89 3.92 -49.53
N VAL A 11 -42.08 3.49 -49.93
CA VAL A 11 -43.21 4.43 -50.15
C VAL A 11 -44.38 4.24 -49.17
N VAL A 12 -44.46 3.15 -48.43
CA VAL A 12 -45.60 2.88 -47.53
C VAL A 12 -45.45 3.51 -46.14
N ASN A 13 -44.25 3.87 -45.72
CA ASN A 13 -44.02 4.43 -44.38
C ASN A 13 -44.23 5.95 -44.24
N TYR A 14 -44.44 6.69 -45.34
CA TYR A 14 -44.63 8.15 -45.26
C TYR A 14 -46.08 8.61 -45.17
N ILE A 15 -47.09 7.73 -45.44
CA ILE A 15 -48.53 8.08 -45.39
C ILE A 15 -49.11 7.77 -43.99
N TYR A 16 -48.51 6.94 -43.16
CA TYR A 16 -49.05 6.59 -41.83
C TYR A 16 -48.73 7.59 -40.73
N LEU A 17 -47.74 8.46 -40.93
CA LEU A 17 -47.29 9.44 -39.92
C LEU A 17 -47.99 10.80 -39.97
N SER A 18 -48.78 11.08 -41.01
CA SER A 18 -49.45 12.39 -41.14
C SER A 18 -50.95 12.42 -40.66
N ILE A 19 -51.52 11.25 -40.37
CA ILE A 19 -52.93 11.16 -39.94
C ILE A 19 -53.06 11.07 -38.40
N THR A 20 -52.05 10.71 -37.69
CA THR A 20 -52.09 10.55 -36.21
C THR A 20 -51.81 11.83 -35.42
N ALA A 21 -51.29 12.88 -36.07
CA ALA A 21 -50.91 14.12 -35.36
C ALA A 21 -52.14 15.09 -35.15
N LYS A 22 -53.18 14.95 -35.94
CA LYS A 22 -54.37 15.85 -35.82
C LYS A 22 -55.46 15.35 -34.86
N PHE A 23 -55.47 14.10 -34.47
CA PHE A 23 -56.43 13.56 -33.49
C PHE A 23 -55.95 13.57 -32.03
N ARG A 24 -54.65 13.81 -31.75
CA ARG A 24 -54.13 13.89 -30.37
C ARG A 24 -54.31 15.28 -29.74
N ALA A 25 -54.50 16.33 -30.53
CA ALA A 25 -54.65 17.70 -29.97
C ALA A 25 -56.09 17.99 -29.52
N ALA A 26 -57.07 17.26 -30.00
CA ALA A 26 -58.48 17.47 -29.64
C ALA A 26 -58.91 16.68 -28.39
N PHE A 27 -58.18 15.61 -28.02
CA PHE A 27 -58.57 14.79 -26.87
C PHE A 27 -57.88 15.26 -25.57
N LEU A 28 -56.88 16.14 -25.67
CA LEU A 28 -56.18 16.69 -24.51
C LEU A 28 -56.83 17.98 -23.97
N LEU A 29 -57.74 18.55 -24.66
CA LEU A 29 -58.40 19.80 -24.24
C LEU A 29 -59.76 19.60 -23.53
N LEU A 30 -60.25 18.37 -23.42
CA LEU A 30 -61.52 18.04 -22.78
C LEU A 30 -61.43 17.38 -21.41
N ILE A 31 -60.18 17.19 -20.89
CA ILE A 31 -59.98 16.60 -19.56
C ILE A 31 -59.51 17.66 -18.53
N LEU A 32 -59.36 18.92 -18.91
CA LEU A 32 -58.80 19.97 -18.03
C LEU A 32 -59.87 20.86 -17.33
N THR A 33 -61.11 20.48 -17.32
CA THR A 33 -62.18 21.29 -16.65
C THR A 33 -63.07 20.45 -15.75
N SER A 34 -62.56 19.64 -14.85
CA SER A 34 -63.34 19.16 -13.68
C SER A 34 -62.42 18.38 -12.75
N VAL A 35 -61.53 19.08 -12.08
CA VAL A 35 -60.99 18.59 -10.81
C VAL A 35 -61.19 19.69 -9.79
N CYS A 36 -62.28 19.53 -9.04
CA CYS A 36 -62.58 20.28 -7.84
C CYS A 36 -61.40 20.13 -6.86
N SER A 37 -60.79 21.25 -6.53
CA SER A 37 -59.66 21.34 -5.57
C SER A 37 -60.17 21.08 -4.17
N ALA A 38 -59.94 19.86 -3.67
CA ALA A 38 -59.82 19.66 -2.24
C ALA A 38 -58.33 19.92 -1.86
N PRO A 39 -58.05 20.65 -0.80
CA PRO A 39 -56.67 20.80 -0.34
C PRO A 39 -56.14 19.42 0.13
N VAL A 40 -55.22 18.86 -0.63
CA VAL A 40 -54.43 17.73 -0.13
C VAL A 40 -53.44 18.34 0.90
N GLU A 41 -53.73 18.14 2.16
CA GLU A 41 -52.71 18.30 3.21
C GLU A 41 -51.57 17.33 2.89
N VAL A 42 -50.50 17.85 2.28
CA VAL A 42 -49.23 17.17 2.21
C VAL A 42 -48.68 17.17 3.61
N THR A 43 -49.05 16.13 4.35
CA THR A 43 -48.28 15.79 5.57
C THR A 43 -46.87 15.45 5.10
N THR A 44 -46.00 16.42 5.14
CA THR A 44 -44.54 16.17 5.11
C THR A 44 -44.25 15.25 6.27
N ILE A 45 -44.18 13.95 6.00
CA ILE A 45 -43.57 13.02 6.92
C ILE A 45 -42.11 13.51 7.00
N ALA A 46 -41.79 14.25 8.07
CA ALA A 46 -40.43 14.57 8.38
C ALA A 46 -39.68 13.23 8.40
N ALA A 47 -38.69 13.07 7.54
CA ALA A 47 -37.80 11.93 7.63
C ALA A 47 -37.36 11.85 9.09
N PRO A 48 -37.36 10.66 9.71
CA PRO A 48 -36.92 10.52 11.08
C PRO A 48 -35.55 11.18 11.19
N PRO A 49 -35.27 11.92 12.28
CA PRO A 49 -33.97 12.53 12.45
C PRO A 49 -32.94 11.43 12.31
N VAL A 50 -32.07 11.56 11.30
CA VAL A 50 -30.92 10.68 11.11
C VAL A 50 -30.13 10.82 12.40
N THR A 51 -30.31 9.86 13.29
CA THR A 51 -29.44 9.74 14.47
C THR A 51 -28.03 9.59 13.91
N GLN A 52 -27.23 10.64 14.01
CA GLN A 52 -25.82 10.67 13.61
C GLN A 52 -24.99 9.76 14.53
N SER A 53 -25.30 8.48 14.52
CA SER A 53 -24.59 7.45 15.28
C SER A 53 -23.90 6.50 14.31
N GLY A 54 -22.81 6.94 13.73
CA GLY A 54 -22.02 6.13 12.80
C GLY A 54 -20.85 6.91 12.23
N TYR A 55 -19.93 6.17 11.65
CA TYR A 55 -18.83 6.74 10.89
C TYR A 55 -19.27 7.01 9.44
N ASP A 56 -18.62 7.97 8.78
CA ASP A 56 -18.89 8.24 7.36
C ASP A 56 -18.21 7.20 6.47
N ILE A 57 -17.02 6.76 6.88
CA ILE A 57 -16.28 5.72 6.21
C ILE A 57 -15.56 4.82 7.23
N VAL A 58 -15.62 3.52 6.99
CA VAL A 58 -14.78 2.52 7.66
C VAL A 58 -13.91 1.85 6.61
N ALA A 59 -12.60 1.87 6.82
CA ALA A 59 -11.63 1.28 5.91
C ALA A 59 -10.76 0.25 6.63
N VAL A 60 -10.46 -0.84 5.92
CA VAL A 60 -9.53 -1.89 6.37
C VAL A 60 -8.40 -2.05 5.36
N GLY A 61 -7.37 -2.81 5.74
CA GLY A 61 -6.20 -3.08 4.89
C GLY A 61 -6.44 -4.07 3.75
N ASP A 62 -5.40 -4.82 3.42
CA ASP A 62 -5.34 -5.69 2.26
C ASP A 62 -6.17 -6.96 2.46
N ILE A 63 -6.99 -7.30 1.48
CA ILE A 63 -7.81 -8.51 1.43
C ILE A 63 -7.41 -9.34 0.22
N MET A 64 -6.91 -10.54 0.49
CA MET A 64 -6.64 -11.59 -0.48
C MET A 64 -7.36 -12.88 -0.05
N LEU A 65 -8.38 -13.28 -0.79
CA LEU A 65 -9.22 -14.45 -0.45
C LEU A 65 -8.76 -15.75 -1.11
N GLY A 66 -7.69 -15.74 -1.88
CA GLY A 66 -7.16 -16.92 -2.59
C GLY A 66 -6.26 -17.81 -1.74
N ARG A 67 -5.60 -18.75 -2.39
CA ARG A 67 -4.55 -19.63 -1.83
C ARG A 67 -4.98 -20.34 -0.53
N LEU A 68 -4.24 -20.16 0.58
CA LEU A 68 -4.57 -20.80 1.86
C LEU A 68 -5.86 -20.26 2.48
N VAL A 69 -6.19 -18.99 2.25
CA VAL A 69 -7.45 -18.38 2.69
C VAL A 69 -8.64 -19.07 2.03
N GLU A 70 -8.61 -19.25 0.71
CA GLU A 70 -9.66 -19.98 -0.03
C GLU A 70 -9.80 -21.41 0.46
N ARG A 71 -8.64 -22.09 0.65
CA ARG A 71 -8.64 -23.47 1.18
C ARG A 71 -9.30 -23.55 2.55
N GLU A 72 -9.02 -22.62 3.45
CA GLU A 72 -9.60 -22.60 4.80
C GLU A 72 -11.12 -22.33 4.73
N MET A 73 -11.56 -21.37 3.95
CA MET A 73 -12.99 -21.10 3.72
C MET A 73 -13.71 -22.31 3.14
N ARG A 74 -13.09 -23.02 2.20
CA ARG A 74 -13.66 -24.23 1.58
C ARG A 74 -13.78 -25.38 2.58
N LEU A 75 -12.78 -25.58 3.44
CA LEU A 75 -12.77 -26.67 4.41
C LEU A 75 -13.69 -26.40 5.62
N SER A 76 -13.75 -25.16 6.07
CA SER A 76 -14.54 -24.76 7.24
C SER A 76 -15.99 -24.38 6.91
N GLY A 77 -16.27 -24.01 5.66
CA GLY A 77 -17.55 -23.41 5.26
C GLY A 77 -17.80 -22.03 5.89
N ARG A 78 -16.78 -21.40 6.50
CA ARG A 78 -16.92 -20.17 7.29
C ARG A 78 -16.31 -18.98 6.58
N SER A 79 -16.93 -17.81 6.81
CA SER A 79 -16.37 -16.51 6.42
C SER A 79 -15.14 -16.17 7.28
N PRO A 80 -14.12 -15.48 6.73
CA PRO A 80 -13.00 -14.95 7.54
C PRO A 80 -13.46 -14.04 8.68
N TRP A 81 -14.60 -13.42 8.53
CA TRP A 81 -15.18 -12.44 9.47
C TRP A 81 -16.19 -13.02 10.45
N HIS A 82 -16.45 -14.32 10.44
CA HIS A 82 -17.58 -14.92 11.21
C HIS A 82 -17.50 -14.68 12.73
N LEU A 83 -16.31 -14.41 13.28
CA LEU A 83 -16.13 -14.10 14.71
C LEU A 83 -16.31 -12.63 15.06
N ILE A 84 -16.19 -11.74 14.06
CA ILE A 84 -16.17 -10.28 14.30
C ILE A 84 -17.20 -9.51 13.47
N ALA A 85 -18.06 -10.21 12.71
CA ALA A 85 -18.99 -9.57 11.78
C ALA A 85 -19.85 -8.48 12.43
N ASP A 86 -20.35 -8.75 13.65
CA ASP A 86 -21.19 -7.83 14.41
C ASP A 86 -20.41 -6.75 15.18
N GLN A 87 -19.07 -6.81 15.16
CA GLN A 87 -18.20 -5.86 15.86
C GLN A 87 -17.73 -4.72 14.97
N PHE A 88 -17.97 -4.79 13.66
CA PHE A 88 -17.56 -3.72 12.77
C PHE A 88 -18.29 -2.42 13.10
N PRO A 89 -17.56 -1.28 13.19
CA PRO A 89 -18.18 0.01 13.32
C PRO A 89 -19.19 0.28 12.19
N ALA A 90 -20.36 0.82 12.53
CA ALA A 90 -21.40 1.11 11.54
C ALA A 90 -20.96 2.24 10.59
N SER A 91 -21.08 2.02 9.28
CA SER A 91 -20.79 3.02 8.25
C SER A 91 -21.51 2.67 6.94
N PRO A 92 -22.05 3.66 6.21
CA PRO A 92 -22.57 3.44 4.85
C PRO A 92 -21.48 3.07 3.83
N VAL A 93 -20.24 3.53 4.04
CA VAL A 93 -19.10 3.23 3.17
C VAL A 93 -18.09 2.38 3.94
N ARG A 94 -18.01 1.09 3.59
CA ARG A 94 -16.98 0.17 4.07
C ARG A 94 -16.05 -0.21 2.94
N LEU A 95 -14.78 0.20 3.05
CA LEU A 95 -13.78 0.13 1.99
C LEU A 95 -12.63 -0.80 2.37
N ALA A 96 -12.09 -1.52 1.37
CA ALA A 96 -10.86 -2.30 1.48
C ALA A 96 -10.06 -2.28 0.17
N ASN A 97 -8.78 -2.63 0.22
CA ASN A 97 -8.01 -3.01 -0.95
C ASN A 97 -8.21 -4.51 -1.22
N PHE A 98 -8.80 -4.84 -2.36
CA PHE A 98 -8.94 -6.23 -2.82
C PHE A 98 -7.74 -6.60 -3.67
N GLU A 99 -6.81 -7.33 -3.07
CA GLU A 99 -5.50 -7.67 -3.63
C GLU A 99 -5.49 -9.09 -4.16
N ALA A 100 -6.31 -9.32 -5.18
CA ALA A 100 -6.39 -10.57 -5.92
C ALA A 100 -7.07 -10.35 -7.28
N SER A 101 -6.89 -11.31 -8.19
CA SER A 101 -7.66 -11.44 -9.42
C SER A 101 -8.67 -12.57 -9.29
N VAL A 102 -9.90 -12.38 -9.77
CA VAL A 102 -10.91 -13.47 -9.79
C VAL A 102 -10.53 -14.47 -10.87
N SER A 103 -10.43 -15.74 -10.49
CA SER A 103 -10.10 -16.82 -11.42
C SER A 103 -11.21 -17.04 -12.43
N GLY A 104 -10.83 -17.23 -13.69
CA GLY A 104 -11.70 -17.64 -14.77
C GLY A 104 -11.19 -18.90 -15.43
N ASP A 105 -12.06 -19.60 -16.15
CA ASP A 105 -11.67 -20.80 -16.87
C ASP A 105 -10.51 -20.48 -17.84
N GLN A 106 -9.39 -21.18 -17.66
CA GLN A 106 -8.21 -21.14 -18.53
C GLN A 106 -7.45 -19.79 -18.62
N LEU A 107 -7.65 -18.86 -17.68
CA LEU A 107 -6.81 -17.66 -17.64
C LEU A 107 -5.43 -17.98 -17.03
N PRO A 108 -4.33 -17.80 -17.81
CA PRO A 108 -2.98 -18.07 -17.30
C PRO A 108 -2.53 -16.95 -16.35
N CYS A 109 -1.75 -17.32 -15.35
CA CYS A 109 -1.02 -16.33 -14.54
C CYS A 109 0.09 -15.67 -15.38
N LEU A 110 0.12 -14.34 -15.40
CA LEU A 110 1.19 -13.56 -16.05
C LEU A 110 2.42 -13.41 -15.16
N VAL A 111 2.30 -13.70 -13.87
CA VAL A 111 3.38 -13.73 -12.89
C VAL A 111 3.73 -15.19 -12.55
N LYS A 112 4.79 -15.40 -11.76
CA LYS A 112 5.11 -16.73 -11.24
C LYS A 112 3.93 -17.29 -10.46
N THR A 113 3.66 -18.60 -10.59
CA THR A 113 2.47 -19.26 -10.02
C THR A 113 2.33 -19.06 -8.51
N ASP A 114 3.44 -19.03 -7.76
CA ASP A 114 3.46 -18.79 -6.32
C ASP A 114 3.16 -17.34 -5.91
N LEU A 115 3.31 -16.40 -6.85
CA LEU A 115 3.00 -14.97 -6.68
C LEU A 115 1.64 -14.58 -7.27
N CYS A 116 0.95 -15.50 -7.95
CA CYS A 116 -0.33 -15.24 -8.57
C CYS A 116 -1.45 -15.28 -7.52
N LEU A 117 -2.02 -14.12 -7.24
CA LEU A 117 -3.09 -14.00 -6.26
C LEU A 117 -4.45 -14.13 -6.95
N GLN A 118 -4.95 -15.34 -7.02
CA GLN A 118 -6.24 -15.63 -7.64
C GLN A 118 -7.23 -16.26 -6.64
N VAL A 119 -8.52 -15.98 -6.84
CA VAL A 119 -9.61 -16.48 -6.00
C VAL A 119 -10.83 -16.84 -6.84
N SER A 120 -11.54 -17.92 -6.47
CA SER A 120 -12.83 -18.26 -7.09
C SER A 120 -13.91 -17.22 -6.74
N ALA A 121 -14.74 -16.88 -7.72
CA ALA A 121 -15.88 -15.96 -7.53
C ALA A 121 -16.86 -16.41 -6.43
N ASP A 122 -16.92 -17.72 -6.13
CA ASP A 122 -17.80 -18.30 -5.10
C ASP A 122 -17.55 -17.74 -3.69
N TYR A 123 -16.33 -17.26 -3.42
CA TYR A 123 -15.93 -16.73 -2.11
C TYR A 123 -16.17 -15.24 -1.95
N LEU A 124 -16.46 -14.50 -3.04
CA LEU A 124 -16.73 -13.07 -2.99
C LEU A 124 -17.99 -12.72 -2.18
N LYS A 125 -18.94 -13.66 -2.07
CA LYS A 125 -20.12 -13.53 -1.21
C LYS A 125 -19.77 -13.16 0.24
N TYR A 126 -18.62 -13.60 0.75
CA TYR A 126 -18.19 -13.32 2.11
C TYR A 126 -17.81 -11.85 2.31
N LEU A 127 -17.34 -11.15 1.28
CA LEU A 127 -17.13 -9.70 1.31
C LEU A 127 -18.46 -8.95 1.55
N LYS A 128 -19.50 -9.33 0.81
CA LYS A 128 -20.83 -8.77 0.98
C LYS A 128 -21.41 -9.07 2.37
N GLN A 129 -21.26 -10.31 2.85
CA GLN A 129 -21.72 -10.71 4.18
C GLN A 129 -21.01 -9.93 5.29
N ALA A 130 -19.72 -9.59 5.10
CA ALA A 130 -18.96 -8.72 6.00
C ALA A 130 -19.31 -7.23 5.84
N GLY A 131 -20.25 -6.89 4.93
CA GLY A 131 -20.78 -5.54 4.73
C GLY A 131 -19.84 -4.61 3.94
N PHE A 132 -18.87 -5.12 3.19
CA PHE A 132 -18.09 -4.29 2.28
C PHE A 132 -18.97 -3.73 1.17
N THR A 133 -18.82 -2.44 0.90
CA THR A 133 -19.58 -1.70 -0.11
C THR A 133 -18.70 -1.21 -1.25
N HIS A 134 -17.41 -0.94 -0.97
CA HIS A 134 -16.46 -0.39 -1.92
C HIS A 134 -15.14 -1.17 -1.84
N LEU A 135 -14.58 -1.51 -2.99
CA LEU A 135 -13.31 -2.24 -3.09
C LEU A 135 -12.38 -1.55 -4.07
N SER A 136 -11.20 -1.17 -3.61
CA SER A 136 -10.09 -0.77 -4.47
C SER A 136 -9.47 -2.01 -5.11
N ILE A 137 -9.29 -1.97 -6.43
CA ILE A 137 -8.51 -2.97 -7.19
C ILE A 137 -7.27 -2.36 -7.83
N ALA A 138 -6.89 -1.14 -7.44
CA ALA A 138 -5.65 -0.52 -7.91
C ALA A 138 -4.48 -1.01 -7.05
N ASN A 139 -3.88 -2.14 -7.44
CA ASN A 139 -2.74 -2.76 -6.77
C ASN A 139 -1.90 -3.56 -7.78
N ASN A 140 -0.74 -4.05 -7.37
CA ASN A 140 0.18 -4.81 -8.20
C ASN A 140 -0.35 -6.19 -8.64
N HIS A 141 -1.35 -6.74 -7.94
CA HIS A 141 -1.96 -8.05 -8.25
C HIS A 141 -3.25 -7.96 -9.06
N SER A 142 -3.69 -6.76 -9.39
CA SER A 142 -4.92 -6.53 -10.15
C SER A 142 -4.91 -7.10 -11.58
N ALA A 143 -3.74 -7.39 -12.12
CA ALA A 143 -3.53 -7.90 -13.46
C ALA A 143 -2.75 -9.22 -13.49
N ASP A 144 -2.72 -9.98 -12.41
CA ASP A 144 -2.05 -11.29 -12.36
C ASP A 144 -2.60 -12.26 -13.43
N LEU A 145 -3.87 -12.14 -13.76
CA LEU A 145 -4.55 -12.87 -14.84
C LEU A 145 -4.77 -11.99 -16.10
N GLY A 146 -3.98 -10.95 -16.27
CA GLY A 146 -4.04 -10.03 -17.39
C GLY A 146 -5.26 -9.10 -17.39
N ALA A 147 -5.47 -8.39 -18.50
CA ALA A 147 -6.56 -7.45 -18.65
C ALA A 147 -7.94 -8.13 -18.54
N VAL A 148 -8.09 -9.32 -19.10
CA VAL A 148 -9.32 -10.11 -19.02
C VAL A 148 -9.64 -10.50 -17.57
N GLY A 149 -8.63 -10.94 -16.80
CA GLY A 149 -8.79 -11.26 -15.39
C GLY A 149 -9.19 -10.03 -14.56
N ARG A 150 -8.63 -8.85 -14.86
CA ARG A 150 -9.02 -7.59 -14.22
C ARG A 150 -10.49 -7.22 -14.51
N GLU A 151 -10.94 -7.35 -15.76
CA GLU A 151 -12.33 -7.14 -16.12
C GLU A 151 -13.27 -8.13 -15.43
N LEU A 152 -12.90 -9.41 -15.42
CA LEU A 152 -13.65 -10.46 -14.72
C LEU A 152 -13.75 -10.14 -13.23
N THR A 153 -12.64 -9.73 -12.59
CA THR A 153 -12.61 -9.32 -11.19
C THR A 153 -13.58 -8.17 -10.92
N THR A 154 -13.53 -7.12 -11.75
CA THR A 154 -14.43 -5.97 -11.65
C THR A 154 -15.90 -6.40 -11.74
N HIS A 155 -16.24 -7.18 -12.77
CA HIS A 155 -17.60 -7.63 -12.99
C HIS A 155 -18.11 -8.54 -11.87
N SER A 156 -17.28 -9.48 -11.42
CA SER A 156 -17.65 -10.40 -10.34
C SER A 156 -17.91 -9.69 -9.01
N LEU A 157 -17.11 -8.68 -8.67
CA LEU A 157 -17.31 -7.85 -7.48
C LEU A 157 -18.61 -7.02 -7.60
N GLN A 158 -18.87 -6.44 -8.78
CA GLN A 158 -20.11 -5.68 -9.05
C GLN A 158 -21.35 -6.57 -8.98
N GLN A 159 -21.27 -7.82 -9.44
CA GLN A 159 -22.38 -8.79 -9.31
C GLN A 159 -22.72 -9.10 -7.85
N GLN A 160 -21.75 -9.01 -6.93
CA GLN A 160 -22.01 -9.09 -5.49
C GLN A 160 -22.59 -7.78 -4.90
N GLY A 161 -22.79 -6.74 -5.71
CA GLY A 161 -23.34 -5.44 -5.31
C GLY A 161 -22.32 -4.50 -4.70
N MET A 162 -21.02 -4.70 -4.95
CA MET A 162 -19.96 -3.81 -4.49
C MET A 162 -19.56 -2.80 -5.57
N SER A 163 -19.28 -1.56 -5.15
CA SER A 163 -18.67 -0.55 -6.01
C SER A 163 -17.16 -0.82 -6.12
N VAL A 164 -16.66 -0.91 -7.36
CA VAL A 164 -15.25 -1.15 -7.63
C VAL A 164 -14.56 0.16 -7.95
N ILE A 165 -13.53 0.50 -7.17
CA ILE A 165 -12.71 1.69 -7.37
C ILE A 165 -11.46 1.25 -8.13
N ASP A 166 -11.36 1.71 -9.37
CA ASP A 166 -10.25 1.45 -10.26
C ASP A 166 -9.78 2.79 -10.87
N GLY A 167 -8.56 3.20 -10.57
CA GLY A 167 -8.00 4.46 -11.07
C GLY A 167 -8.05 4.63 -12.59
N ARG A 168 -8.13 3.53 -13.33
CA ARG A 168 -8.26 3.53 -14.80
C ARG A 168 -9.68 3.78 -15.30
N ARG A 169 -10.68 3.68 -14.41
CA ARG A 169 -12.11 3.77 -14.77
C ARG A 169 -12.78 5.07 -14.33
N GLY A 170 -12.00 6.01 -13.75
CA GLY A 170 -12.50 7.30 -13.31
C GLY A 170 -12.95 7.33 -11.85
N LEU A 171 -13.81 8.30 -11.54
CA LEU A 171 -14.29 8.54 -10.18
C LEU A 171 -15.39 7.55 -9.80
N GLN A 172 -15.33 7.06 -8.58
CA GLN A 172 -16.45 6.39 -7.92
C GLN A 172 -17.00 7.28 -6.81
N PHE A 173 -18.25 7.08 -6.45
CA PHE A 173 -18.89 7.88 -5.43
C PHE A 173 -19.52 7.00 -4.36
N GLY A 174 -19.49 7.47 -3.11
CA GLY A 174 -20.25 6.93 -1.99
C GLY A 174 -21.06 8.03 -1.34
N GLU A 175 -22.15 7.66 -0.68
CA GLU A 175 -22.94 8.58 0.13
C GLU A 175 -22.87 8.15 1.59
N ALA A 176 -22.58 9.08 2.46
CA ALA A 176 -22.41 8.82 3.89
C ALA A 176 -22.96 9.96 4.74
N ASN A 177 -24.05 9.69 5.46
CA ASN A 177 -24.64 10.63 6.43
C ASN A 177 -24.85 12.04 5.84
N GLY A 178 -25.34 12.11 4.60
CA GLY A 178 -25.59 13.37 3.87
C GLY A 178 -24.35 14.00 3.20
N LEU A 179 -23.19 13.34 3.22
CA LEU A 179 -22.01 13.74 2.44
C LEU A 179 -21.87 12.86 1.19
N LYS A 180 -21.53 13.49 0.09
CA LYS A 180 -21.09 12.82 -1.13
C LYS A 180 -19.58 12.69 -1.10
N LEU A 181 -19.08 11.45 -1.17
CA LEU A 181 -17.66 11.09 -1.12
C LEU A 181 -17.20 10.74 -2.54
N ALA A 182 -16.16 11.38 -3.04
CA ALA A 182 -15.45 10.93 -4.24
C ALA A 182 -14.32 9.98 -3.82
N LEU A 183 -14.28 8.80 -4.43
CA LEU A 183 -13.34 7.73 -4.14
C LEU A 183 -12.44 7.52 -5.36
N ILE A 184 -11.13 7.58 -5.14
CA ILE A 184 -10.09 7.39 -6.16
C ILE A 184 -9.16 6.29 -5.67
N ALA A 185 -8.78 5.37 -6.56
CA ALA A 185 -7.79 4.34 -6.26
C ALA A 185 -6.54 4.52 -7.13
N LEU A 186 -5.38 4.38 -6.51
CA LEU A 186 -4.06 4.53 -7.15
C LEU A 186 -3.14 3.37 -6.76
N SER A 187 -2.24 2.99 -7.68
CA SER A 187 -1.13 2.09 -7.38
C SER A 187 0.19 2.70 -7.85
N LEU A 188 1.11 2.95 -6.94
CA LEU A 188 2.49 3.33 -7.26
C LEU A 188 3.39 2.11 -7.45
N VAL A 189 2.85 0.91 -7.26
CA VAL A 189 3.51 -0.38 -7.47
C VAL A 189 3.01 -0.94 -8.80
N ALA A 190 3.94 -1.33 -9.66
CA ALA A 190 3.60 -1.82 -10.99
C ALA A 190 2.89 -3.18 -10.94
N ASP A 191 1.81 -3.33 -11.72
CA ASP A 191 1.12 -4.60 -11.93
C ASP A 191 1.88 -5.52 -12.93
N ALA A 192 1.35 -6.71 -13.19
CA ALA A 192 1.93 -7.69 -14.10
C ALA A 192 2.13 -7.17 -15.54
N ASN A 193 1.41 -6.12 -15.94
CA ASN A 193 1.57 -5.45 -17.23
C ASN A 193 2.56 -4.26 -17.17
N GLY A 194 3.19 -4.02 -16.03
CA GLY A 194 4.12 -2.92 -15.83
C GLY A 194 3.44 -1.55 -15.63
N HIS A 195 2.14 -1.52 -15.37
CA HIS A 195 1.42 -0.27 -15.12
C HIS A 195 1.50 0.13 -13.65
N ALA A 196 1.93 1.38 -13.43
CA ALA A 196 1.89 2.06 -12.13
C ALA A 196 1.50 3.52 -12.33
N ASP A 197 0.73 4.06 -11.39
CA ASP A 197 0.40 5.49 -11.38
C ASP A 197 1.62 6.33 -11.02
N ARG A 198 1.58 7.60 -11.37
CA ARG A 198 2.64 8.56 -11.08
C ARG A 198 2.10 9.75 -10.28
N ILE A 199 2.80 10.10 -9.22
CA ILE A 199 2.51 11.29 -8.43
C ILE A 199 3.80 12.14 -8.35
N PRO A 200 3.76 13.41 -8.78
CA PRO A 200 2.64 14.12 -9.40
C PRO A 200 2.37 13.70 -10.86
N SER A 201 1.12 13.87 -11.32
CA SER A 201 0.78 13.81 -12.74
C SER A 201 -0.34 14.81 -13.08
N LEU A 202 -0.35 15.30 -14.32
CA LEU A 202 -1.37 16.25 -14.78
C LEU A 202 -2.76 15.59 -14.81
N ALA A 203 -2.84 14.36 -15.29
CA ALA A 203 -4.10 13.62 -15.36
C ALA A 203 -4.73 13.43 -13.98
N LEU A 204 -3.93 13.02 -13.00
CA LEU A 204 -4.41 12.87 -11.61
C LEU A 204 -4.82 14.21 -11.01
N LYS A 205 -4.08 15.30 -11.29
CA LYS A 205 -4.46 16.65 -10.83
C LYS A 205 -5.84 17.05 -11.38
N GLN A 206 -6.09 16.82 -12.67
CA GLN A 206 -7.39 17.11 -13.29
C GLN A 206 -8.50 16.23 -12.70
N GLN A 207 -8.23 14.97 -12.45
CA GLN A 207 -9.19 14.05 -11.80
C GLN A 207 -9.54 14.51 -10.38
N LEU A 208 -8.55 14.92 -9.58
CA LEU A 208 -8.77 15.46 -8.23
C LEU A 208 -9.56 16.78 -8.26
N GLN A 209 -9.27 17.67 -9.21
CA GLN A 209 -10.05 18.90 -9.40
C GLN A 209 -11.52 18.60 -9.72
N LEU A 210 -11.78 17.64 -10.60
CA LEU A 210 -13.13 17.21 -10.91
C LEU A 210 -13.83 16.57 -9.69
N ALA A 211 -13.12 15.73 -8.94
CA ALA A 211 -13.64 15.13 -7.71
C ALA A 211 -14.09 16.19 -6.70
N ARG A 212 -13.28 17.23 -6.50
CA ARG A 212 -13.58 18.38 -5.62
C ARG A 212 -14.82 19.18 -6.07
N GLN A 213 -15.12 19.21 -7.36
CA GLN A 213 -16.31 19.89 -7.89
C GLN A 213 -17.59 19.06 -7.72
N LEU A 214 -17.45 17.72 -7.70
CA LEU A 214 -18.57 16.79 -7.75
C LEU A 214 -18.93 16.16 -6.39
N ALA A 215 -18.07 16.34 -5.36
CA ALA A 215 -18.25 15.72 -4.06
C ALA A 215 -17.82 16.65 -2.91
N ASP A 216 -18.36 16.39 -1.73
CA ASP A 216 -18.05 17.13 -0.50
C ASP A 216 -16.67 16.78 0.07
N LYS A 217 -16.27 15.52 -0.08
CA LYS A 217 -14.98 15.00 0.40
C LYS A 217 -14.33 14.10 -0.64
N VAL A 218 -13.00 14.15 -0.73
CA VAL A 218 -12.19 13.35 -1.65
C VAL A 218 -11.34 12.38 -0.84
N ILE A 219 -11.50 11.09 -1.12
CA ILE A 219 -10.78 9.99 -0.46
C ILE A 219 -9.92 9.27 -1.50
N VAL A 220 -8.67 9.02 -1.15
CA VAL A 220 -7.73 8.27 -1.99
C VAL A 220 -7.35 6.96 -1.27
N SER A 221 -7.65 5.82 -1.91
CA SER A 221 -7.09 4.52 -1.57
C SER A 221 -5.83 4.31 -2.40
N ILE A 222 -4.68 4.10 -1.79
CA ILE A 222 -3.40 4.06 -2.50
C ILE A 222 -2.54 2.86 -2.11
N HIS A 223 -2.08 2.12 -3.11
CA HIS A 223 -1.18 0.99 -2.99
C HIS A 223 0.26 1.44 -3.26
N TRP A 224 1.10 1.51 -2.21
CA TRP A 224 2.40 2.17 -2.24
C TRP A 224 3.38 1.66 -1.19
N GLY A 225 4.59 2.19 -1.19
CA GLY A 225 5.61 1.88 -0.19
C GLY A 225 6.36 0.59 -0.50
N ASN A 226 6.81 -0.11 0.53
CA ASN A 226 7.56 -1.35 0.39
C ASN A 226 7.01 -2.40 1.33
N GLU A 227 6.96 -3.64 0.86
CA GLU A 227 6.50 -4.78 1.66
C GLU A 227 7.29 -4.92 2.96
N TYR A 228 6.57 -5.28 4.03
CA TYR A 228 7.09 -5.61 5.35
C TYR A 228 7.84 -4.49 6.08
N GLN A 229 7.70 -3.24 5.63
CA GLN A 229 8.30 -2.08 6.28
C GLN A 229 7.27 -1.32 7.12
N ASN A 230 7.48 -1.27 8.43
CA ASN A 230 6.60 -0.54 9.36
C ASN A 230 6.90 0.96 9.45
N TRP A 231 7.92 1.47 8.75
CA TRP A 231 8.21 2.91 8.64
C TRP A 231 7.77 3.47 7.30
N VAL A 232 7.34 4.71 7.31
CA VAL A 232 6.88 5.44 6.14
C VAL A 232 8.07 5.87 5.27
N SER A 233 8.08 5.48 4.00
CA SER A 233 9.11 5.88 3.05
C SER A 233 8.97 7.35 2.64
N GLN A 234 10.06 7.97 2.17
CA GLN A 234 10.01 9.35 1.67
C GLN A 234 9.07 9.48 0.46
N GLN A 235 9.01 8.46 -0.40
CA GLN A 235 8.07 8.44 -1.53
C GLN A 235 6.61 8.51 -1.07
N GLN A 236 6.25 7.78 -0.01
CA GLN A 236 4.90 7.85 0.57
C GLN A 236 4.64 9.25 1.15
N ARG A 237 5.61 9.85 1.86
CA ARG A 237 5.47 11.20 2.42
C ARG A 237 5.30 12.27 1.34
N ASP A 238 6.14 12.23 0.29
CA ASP A 238 6.06 13.19 -0.84
C ASP A 238 4.72 13.07 -1.58
N ALA A 239 4.24 11.83 -1.78
CA ALA A 239 2.95 11.59 -2.42
C ALA A 239 1.78 12.05 -1.53
N ALA A 240 1.81 11.77 -0.22
CA ALA A 240 0.79 12.22 0.72
C ALA A 240 0.73 13.76 0.79
N LEU A 241 1.88 14.42 0.85
CA LEU A 241 1.97 15.87 0.83
C LEU A 241 1.33 16.45 -0.43
N TRP A 242 1.72 15.94 -1.60
CA TRP A 242 1.16 16.41 -2.87
C TRP A 242 -0.35 16.17 -2.97
N LEU A 243 -0.83 14.98 -2.59
CA LEU A 243 -2.27 14.64 -2.63
C LEU A 243 -3.09 15.57 -1.73
N THR A 244 -2.63 15.82 -0.52
CA THR A 244 -3.32 16.73 0.41
C THR A 244 -3.29 18.19 -0.06
N GLU A 245 -2.21 18.64 -0.72
CA GLU A 245 -2.15 19.93 -1.40
C GLU A 245 -3.14 20.04 -2.57
N GLN A 246 -3.47 18.92 -3.24
CA GLN A 246 -4.51 18.92 -4.29
C GLN A 246 -5.94 18.79 -3.70
N GLY A 247 -6.09 18.79 -2.37
CA GLY A 247 -7.38 18.81 -1.69
C GLY A 247 -7.97 17.42 -1.39
N VAL A 248 -7.14 16.39 -1.30
CA VAL A 248 -7.56 15.08 -0.75
C VAL A 248 -7.81 15.22 0.74
N ASP A 249 -8.95 14.72 1.22
CA ASP A 249 -9.37 14.84 2.62
C ASP A 249 -8.96 13.64 3.48
N LEU A 250 -8.84 12.46 2.88
CA LEU A 250 -8.43 11.23 3.56
C LEU A 250 -7.61 10.35 2.62
N ILE A 251 -6.47 9.85 3.09
CA ILE A 251 -5.63 8.88 2.37
C ILE A 251 -5.58 7.57 3.14
N LEU A 252 -5.85 6.47 2.45
CA LEU A 252 -5.88 5.10 2.97
C LEU A 252 -4.84 4.27 2.22
N GLY A 253 -3.75 3.94 2.89
CA GLY A 253 -2.59 3.27 2.30
C GLY A 253 -2.59 1.75 2.46
N HIS A 254 -2.02 1.06 1.46
CA HIS A 254 -1.97 -0.39 1.28
C HIS A 254 -0.60 -0.82 0.74
N HIS A 255 -0.32 -2.11 0.64
CA HIS A 255 0.88 -2.76 0.11
C HIS A 255 1.98 -3.12 1.12
N PRO A 256 2.32 -2.33 2.15
CA PRO A 256 3.35 -2.78 3.09
C PRO A 256 3.01 -4.08 3.84
N HIS A 257 1.74 -4.50 3.85
CA HIS A 257 1.22 -5.68 4.55
C HIS A 257 1.43 -5.66 6.08
N VAL A 258 1.94 -4.55 6.59
CA VAL A 258 2.11 -4.25 8.01
C VAL A 258 1.55 -2.86 8.30
N ILE A 259 1.09 -2.64 9.52
CA ILE A 259 0.56 -1.35 9.93
C ILE A 259 1.71 -0.32 9.94
N GLN A 260 1.49 0.82 9.28
CA GLN A 260 2.28 2.03 9.43
C GLN A 260 1.42 3.08 10.14
N ALA A 261 2.01 3.78 11.13
CA ALA A 261 1.28 4.74 11.94
C ALA A 261 0.61 5.84 11.10
N PRO A 262 -0.64 6.20 11.41
CA PRO A 262 -1.30 7.31 10.74
C PRO A 262 -0.75 8.66 11.21
N GLU A 263 -0.81 9.66 10.32
CA GLU A 263 -0.36 11.01 10.60
C GLU A 263 -1.34 12.05 10.02
N CYS A 264 -1.35 13.26 10.59
CA CYS A 264 -1.98 14.40 9.95
C CYS A 264 -0.99 15.08 9.00
N VAL A 265 -1.30 15.14 7.71
CA VAL A 265 -0.53 15.86 6.70
C VAL A 265 -1.38 16.99 6.14
N ASN A 266 -0.92 18.24 6.26
CA ASN A 266 -1.71 19.44 5.89
C ASN A 266 -3.11 19.46 6.53
N GLY A 267 -3.25 18.96 7.76
CA GLY A 267 -4.53 18.88 8.45
C GLY A 267 -5.49 17.80 7.93
N LYS A 268 -5.00 16.89 7.07
CA LYS A 268 -5.77 15.76 6.51
C LYS A 268 -5.25 14.44 7.09
N ALA A 269 -6.13 13.48 7.29
CA ALA A 269 -5.77 12.18 7.84
C ALA A 269 -5.11 11.29 6.77
N VAL A 270 -3.94 10.75 7.10
CA VAL A 270 -3.19 9.84 6.23
C VAL A 270 -2.88 8.55 7.00
N TRP A 271 -3.46 7.46 6.59
CA TRP A 271 -3.13 6.10 7.03
C TRP A 271 -2.12 5.55 6.03
N PHE A 272 -0.84 5.55 6.38
CA PHE A 272 0.21 5.15 5.44
C PHE A 272 0.15 3.67 5.06
N SER A 273 -0.25 2.80 5.99
CA SER A 273 -0.61 1.42 5.69
C SER A 273 -1.56 0.87 6.76
N LEU A 274 -2.66 0.29 6.31
CA LEU A 274 -3.58 -0.45 7.17
C LEU A 274 -3.17 -1.93 7.34
N GLY A 275 -2.06 -2.37 6.76
CA GLY A 275 -1.58 -3.74 6.85
C GLY A 275 -2.53 -4.76 6.23
N ASN A 276 -2.39 -6.03 6.61
CA ASN A 276 -3.26 -7.10 6.15
C ASN A 276 -4.54 -7.21 6.98
N HIS A 277 -5.68 -7.18 6.30
CA HIS A 277 -6.95 -7.51 6.95
C HIS A 277 -7.25 -9.00 6.86
N VAL A 278 -7.24 -9.56 5.63
CA VAL A 278 -7.32 -11.02 5.38
C VAL A 278 -6.26 -11.39 4.36
N PHE A 279 -5.28 -12.18 4.76
CA PHE A 279 -4.17 -12.60 3.90
C PHE A 279 -3.50 -13.84 4.50
N ASP A 280 -2.80 -14.67 3.71
CA ASP A 280 -2.15 -15.88 4.18
C ASP A 280 -0.63 -15.74 4.42
N GLN A 281 -0.14 -14.50 4.54
CA GLN A 281 1.27 -14.26 4.80
C GLN A 281 1.69 -14.79 6.18
N LYS A 282 2.92 -15.34 6.26
CA LYS A 282 3.41 -16.11 7.41
C LYS A 282 4.06 -15.26 8.50
N TYR A 283 4.46 -14.03 8.17
CA TYR A 283 5.24 -13.21 9.10
C TYR A 283 4.36 -12.67 10.23
N PRO A 284 4.79 -12.77 11.49
CA PRO A 284 3.94 -12.39 12.63
C PRO A 284 3.39 -10.97 12.55
N THR A 285 4.18 -10.02 12.04
CA THR A 285 3.76 -8.62 11.86
C THR A 285 2.67 -8.44 10.80
N THR A 286 2.53 -9.39 9.87
CA THR A 286 1.47 -9.37 8.85
C THR A 286 0.16 -10.01 9.32
N HIS A 287 0.12 -10.54 10.55
CA HIS A 287 -1.09 -11.10 11.15
C HIS A 287 -1.99 -10.05 11.79
N LYS A 288 -1.50 -8.81 11.90
CA LYS A 288 -2.23 -7.67 12.43
C LYS A 288 -2.62 -6.74 11.30
N GLY A 289 -3.88 -6.32 11.31
CA GLY A 289 -4.42 -5.32 10.39
C GLY A 289 -4.99 -4.13 11.12
N GLY A 290 -4.92 -2.96 10.51
CA GLY A 290 -5.58 -1.75 10.97
C GLY A 290 -6.98 -1.61 10.40
N LEU A 291 -7.84 -0.93 11.16
CA LEU A 291 -9.12 -0.43 10.70
C LEU A 291 -9.23 1.03 11.09
N ALA A 292 -9.54 1.87 10.12
CA ALA A 292 -9.82 3.29 10.29
C ALA A 292 -11.33 3.53 10.21
N ALA A 293 -11.92 4.09 11.27
CA ALA A 293 -13.33 4.48 11.30
C ALA A 293 -13.41 6.01 11.41
N CYS A 294 -13.77 6.70 10.31
CA CYS A 294 -13.62 8.14 10.19
C CYS A 294 -14.96 8.88 10.09
N ARG A 295 -15.02 10.07 10.72
CA ARG A 295 -16.11 11.06 10.61
C ARG A 295 -15.53 12.37 10.10
N PHE A 296 -16.16 12.97 9.11
CA PHE A 296 -15.87 14.31 8.66
C PHE A 296 -16.73 15.33 9.43
N SER A 297 -16.11 16.43 9.85
CA SER A 297 -16.88 17.55 10.38
C SER A 297 -17.80 18.13 9.29
N ARG A 298 -19.02 18.52 9.70
CA ARG A 298 -20.00 19.20 8.83
C ARG A 298 -19.82 20.71 8.81
N SER A 299 -19.08 21.25 9.79
CA SER A 299 -18.88 22.69 9.98
C SER A 299 -17.46 23.15 9.67
N SER A 300 -16.53 22.24 9.46
CA SER A 300 -15.10 22.53 9.19
C SER A 300 -14.47 21.46 8.30
N ASP A 301 -13.20 21.65 7.98
CA ASP A 301 -12.40 20.66 7.24
C ASP A 301 -11.79 19.57 8.16
N ALA A 302 -12.21 19.52 9.44
CA ALA A 302 -11.69 18.55 10.38
C ALA A 302 -12.19 17.13 10.07
N ILE A 303 -11.33 16.18 10.36
CA ILE A 303 -11.63 14.75 10.32
C ILE A 303 -11.20 14.10 11.63
N HIS A 304 -12.05 13.24 12.16
CA HIS A 304 -11.74 12.40 13.29
C HIS A 304 -11.85 10.93 12.89
N CYS A 305 -10.82 10.15 13.19
CA CYS A 305 -10.79 8.72 12.93
C CYS A 305 -10.47 7.95 14.21
N ASP A 306 -11.30 6.98 14.57
CA ASP A 306 -10.96 5.99 15.57
C ASP A 306 -10.18 4.85 14.94
N ALA A 307 -9.15 4.38 15.64
CA ALA A 307 -8.28 3.28 15.21
C ALA A 307 -8.69 1.97 15.88
N TYR A 308 -8.76 0.90 15.09
CA TYR A 308 -8.94 -0.46 15.60
C TYR A 308 -7.87 -1.37 15.01
N GLN A 309 -7.52 -2.41 15.75
CA GLN A 309 -6.63 -3.47 15.29
C GLN A 309 -7.39 -4.77 15.13
N THR A 310 -7.18 -5.45 14.02
CA THR A 310 -7.59 -6.84 13.81
C THR A 310 -6.39 -7.76 13.98
N GLU A 311 -6.61 -8.96 14.49
CA GLU A 311 -5.55 -9.96 14.64
C GLU A 311 -6.04 -11.33 14.16
N ARG A 312 -5.14 -12.04 13.48
CA ARG A 312 -5.33 -13.41 13.01
C ARG A 312 -4.38 -14.35 13.74
N ASN A 313 -4.76 -15.62 13.88
CA ASN A 313 -3.89 -16.63 14.48
C ASN A 313 -2.99 -17.24 13.39
N GLY A 314 -1.75 -16.80 13.33
CA GLY A 314 -0.80 -17.27 12.31
C GLY A 314 -1.29 -16.99 10.89
N SER A 315 -1.16 -17.98 10.01
CA SER A 315 -1.62 -17.88 8.61
C SER A 315 -3.12 -18.18 8.42
N SER A 316 -3.90 -18.29 9.52
CA SER A 316 -5.36 -18.49 9.43
C SER A 316 -6.03 -17.33 8.70
N ALA A 317 -7.02 -17.64 7.87
CA ALA A 317 -7.88 -16.66 7.23
C ALA A 317 -8.82 -15.97 8.21
N ILE A 318 -9.11 -16.61 9.35
CA ILE A 318 -10.12 -16.16 10.29
C ILE A 318 -9.56 -15.07 11.19
N ILE A 319 -10.23 -13.92 11.19
CA ILE A 319 -9.92 -12.81 12.10
C ILE A 319 -10.46 -13.19 13.49
N GLN A 320 -9.57 -13.21 14.49
CA GLN A 320 -9.89 -13.63 15.84
C GLN A 320 -10.47 -12.50 16.69
N SER A 321 -10.02 -11.28 16.45
CA SER A 321 -10.41 -10.12 17.25
C SER A 321 -10.44 -8.82 16.45
N LEU A 322 -11.28 -7.91 16.89
CA LEU A 322 -11.33 -6.50 16.47
C LEU A 322 -11.39 -5.67 17.76
N ILE A 323 -10.30 -5.00 18.09
CA ILE A 323 -10.17 -4.23 19.32
C ILE A 323 -9.77 -2.79 19.03
N PRO A 324 -10.18 -1.81 19.87
CA PRO A 324 -9.64 -0.45 19.75
C PRO A 324 -8.11 -0.47 19.84
N ASP A 325 -7.44 0.22 18.93
CA ASP A 325 -5.98 0.32 18.93
C ASP A 325 -5.52 1.39 19.92
N SER A 326 -5.25 0.98 21.15
CA SER A 326 -4.79 1.88 22.21
C SER A 326 -3.39 2.45 21.97
N ALA A 327 -2.59 1.82 21.10
CA ALA A 327 -1.24 2.28 20.79
C ALA A 327 -1.24 3.42 19.75
N GLN A 328 -2.20 3.41 18.81
CA GLN A 328 -2.33 4.46 17.80
C GLN A 328 -3.34 5.55 18.22
N GLY A 329 -4.26 5.22 19.13
CA GLY A 329 -5.31 6.14 19.56
C GLY A 329 -6.25 6.58 18.42
N GLY A 330 -7.08 7.57 18.67
CA GLY A 330 -7.83 8.26 17.63
C GLY A 330 -6.98 9.33 16.95
N LEU A 331 -7.13 9.50 15.63
CA LEU A 331 -6.49 10.55 14.85
C LEU A 331 -7.49 11.68 14.60
N SER A 332 -7.19 12.90 15.11
CA SER A 332 -7.97 14.10 14.83
C SER A 332 -7.10 15.09 14.07
N CYS A 333 -7.53 15.45 12.86
CA CYS A 333 -6.82 16.38 12.00
C CYS A 333 -7.72 17.59 11.69
N GLU A 334 -7.17 18.78 11.87
CA GLU A 334 -7.84 20.05 11.57
C GLU A 334 -6.94 20.86 10.64
N SER A 335 -7.53 21.56 9.67
CA SER A 335 -6.80 22.53 8.88
C SER A 335 -6.47 23.74 9.74
N SER A 336 -5.25 23.80 10.22
CA SER A 336 -4.77 25.02 10.88
C SER A 336 -4.59 26.12 9.85
N GLN A 337 -5.49 27.07 9.81
CA GLN A 337 -5.32 28.32 9.03
C GLN A 337 -4.22 29.21 9.62
N ASN A 338 -3.24 28.73 10.34
CA ASN A 338 -2.04 29.47 10.79
C ASN A 338 -1.17 28.59 11.72
N LYS A 339 -0.66 27.48 11.22
CA LYS A 339 0.57 26.93 11.82
C LYS A 339 1.49 26.53 10.69
N SER A 340 2.63 27.22 10.63
CA SER A 340 3.79 26.80 9.85
C SER A 340 4.02 25.31 10.07
N PRO A 341 4.43 24.55 9.04
CA PRO A 341 4.71 23.12 9.20
C PRO A 341 5.66 22.92 10.38
N PRO A 342 5.50 21.84 11.18
CA PRO A 342 6.37 21.62 12.32
C PRO A 342 7.82 21.62 11.82
N SER A 343 8.58 22.57 12.31
CA SER A 343 10.01 22.68 12.07
C SER A 343 10.70 21.57 12.85
N PHE A 344 11.26 20.62 12.16
CA PHE A 344 12.17 19.65 12.76
C PHE A 344 13.52 20.33 12.97
N TYR A 345 13.97 20.43 14.21
CA TYR A 345 15.27 21.00 14.59
C TYR A 345 16.21 19.91 15.12
N GLY A 346 17.48 20.05 14.78
CA GLY A 346 18.60 19.33 15.37
C GLY A 346 19.76 19.14 14.39
N ALA A 347 20.79 19.97 14.46
CA ALA A 347 22.06 19.83 13.75
C ALA A 347 23.08 19.09 14.61
N PRO A 348 24.18 18.51 14.08
CA PRO A 348 25.27 19.31 13.52
C PRO A 348 25.76 18.87 12.14
N ALA A 349 26.40 19.82 11.47
CA ALA A 349 27.03 19.68 10.19
C ALA A 349 28.40 19.04 10.28
N ALA A 350 28.73 18.25 9.29
CA ALA A 350 30.04 18.16 8.63
C ALA A 350 29.96 17.05 7.58
N GLY A 351 30.90 17.01 6.65
CA GLY A 351 31.02 15.95 5.66
C GLY A 351 30.71 14.59 6.26
N VAL A 352 30.33 13.59 5.48
CA VAL A 352 29.87 12.29 5.97
C VAL A 352 30.80 11.80 7.10
N SER A 353 30.54 12.18 8.33
CA SER A 353 31.20 11.72 9.53
C SER A 353 30.13 11.33 10.53
N ALA A 354 30.02 10.02 10.79
CA ALA A 354 29.25 9.51 11.92
C ALA A 354 29.99 9.89 13.20
N GLY A 355 29.50 10.93 13.91
CA GLY A 355 29.96 11.24 15.25
C GLY A 355 29.37 10.24 16.24
N ALA A 356 30.19 9.52 17.00
CA ALA A 356 29.77 8.65 18.07
C ALA A 356 29.18 9.48 19.22
N GLY A 357 27.87 9.41 19.39
CA GLY A 357 27.15 9.92 20.55
C GLY A 357 26.45 8.78 21.27
N THR A 358 26.60 8.73 22.57
CA THR A 358 26.19 7.64 23.48
C THR A 358 24.70 7.54 23.80
N ASP A 359 23.84 8.25 23.08
CA ASP A 359 22.39 8.08 23.12
C ASP A 359 21.90 7.54 21.79
N ALA A 360 20.87 6.67 21.83
CA ALA A 360 20.21 6.08 20.65
C ALA A 360 19.57 7.18 19.78
N GLY A 361 20.41 8.07 19.26
CA GLY A 361 20.06 9.28 18.55
C GLY A 361 19.65 8.99 17.11
N LYS A 362 18.59 9.60 16.68
CA LYS A 362 18.19 9.70 15.29
C LYS A 362 19.19 10.63 14.58
N TYR A 363 19.92 10.10 13.61
CA TYR A 363 20.92 10.86 12.87
C TYR A 363 20.29 11.61 11.69
N GLN A 364 20.76 12.85 11.48
CA GLN A 364 20.49 13.62 10.27
C GLN A 364 21.60 13.44 9.25
N LEU A 365 21.24 13.11 8.02
CA LEU A 365 22.19 12.99 6.93
C LEU A 365 22.21 14.27 6.13
N ARG A 366 23.38 14.92 6.02
CA ARG A 366 23.62 16.12 5.20
C ARG A 366 24.78 15.87 4.24
N LEU A 367 24.77 16.60 3.10
CA LEU A 367 25.97 16.68 2.26
C LEU A 367 26.99 17.64 2.90
N ALA A 368 28.28 17.38 2.66
CA ALA A 368 29.38 18.18 3.20
C ALA A 368 29.29 19.68 2.84
N ASN A 369 28.61 20.02 1.75
CA ASN A 369 28.44 21.39 1.27
C ASN A 369 27.07 22.01 1.65
N GLN A 370 26.25 21.32 2.43
CA GLN A 370 24.97 21.87 2.91
C GLN A 370 25.19 22.71 4.18
N THR A 371 24.55 23.88 4.22
CA THR A 371 24.51 24.72 5.41
C THR A 371 23.47 24.21 6.41
N ASP A 372 23.59 24.60 7.68
CA ASP A 372 22.65 24.20 8.74
C ASP A 372 21.20 24.65 8.51
N THR A 373 21.03 25.67 7.67
CA THR A 373 19.71 26.20 7.27
C THR A 373 19.04 25.39 6.17
N GLN A 374 19.77 24.49 5.49
CA GLN A 374 19.22 23.64 4.44
C GLN A 374 18.62 22.35 5.02
N LYS A 375 17.52 21.90 4.43
CA LYS A 375 16.86 20.65 4.84
C LYS A 375 17.81 19.46 4.70
N PRO A 376 17.95 18.60 5.73
CA PRO A 376 18.78 17.39 5.62
C PRO A 376 18.26 16.45 4.54
N ILE A 377 19.16 15.65 3.96
CA ILE A 377 18.83 14.65 2.94
C ILE A 377 17.95 13.55 3.54
N ALA A 378 18.22 13.18 4.78
CA ALA A 378 17.42 12.25 5.56
C ALA A 378 17.51 12.60 7.05
N ASP A 379 16.42 12.39 7.77
CA ASP A 379 16.30 12.68 9.19
C ASP A 379 15.76 11.44 9.92
N GLY A 380 16.21 11.26 11.16
CA GLY A 380 15.71 10.20 12.03
C GLY A 380 16.15 8.78 11.67
N LEU A 381 17.21 8.60 10.86
CA LEU A 381 17.72 7.28 10.53
C LEU A 381 18.51 6.68 11.71
N PRO A 382 18.19 5.44 12.14
CA PRO A 382 18.97 4.71 13.15
C PRO A 382 20.26 4.15 12.53
N LEU A 383 21.17 5.05 12.17
CA LEU A 383 22.35 4.77 11.39
C LEU A 383 23.50 4.28 12.29
N ARG A 384 24.19 3.20 11.89
CA ARG A 384 25.41 2.70 12.53
C ARG A 384 26.64 2.95 11.67
N LYS A 385 26.53 2.82 10.36
CA LYS A 385 27.64 2.95 9.42
C LYS A 385 27.18 3.44 8.06
N ILE A 386 28.02 4.22 7.36
CA ILE A 386 27.85 4.60 5.96
C ILE A 386 29.14 4.32 5.22
N GLU A 387 29.06 3.66 4.09
CA GLU A 387 30.18 3.47 3.17
C GLU A 387 29.76 3.77 1.73
N ALA A 388 30.68 4.33 0.94
CA ALA A 388 30.48 4.46 -0.49
C ALA A 388 30.71 3.12 -1.19
N ILE A 389 29.84 2.75 -2.13
CA ILE A 389 29.91 1.49 -2.86
C ILE A 389 29.72 1.71 -4.35
N GLN A 390 30.52 1.06 -5.19
CA GLN A 390 30.38 1.04 -6.64
C GLN A 390 29.63 -0.22 -7.07
N LEU A 391 28.50 -0.06 -7.71
CA LEU A 391 27.65 -1.15 -8.16
C LEU A 391 27.81 -1.38 -9.69
N GLY A 392 28.97 -1.87 -10.08
CA GLY A 392 29.32 -2.06 -11.49
C GLY A 392 29.55 -0.72 -12.22
N LYS A 393 29.00 -0.56 -13.43
CA LYS A 393 29.17 0.65 -14.27
C LYS A 393 28.19 1.78 -13.93
N SER A 394 27.34 1.60 -12.93
CA SER A 394 26.37 2.62 -12.50
C SER A 394 27.03 3.74 -11.71
N ASP A 395 26.26 4.80 -11.43
CA ASP A 395 26.70 5.87 -10.52
C ASP A 395 27.02 5.30 -9.12
N PRO A 396 27.96 5.92 -8.39
CA PRO A 396 28.28 5.50 -7.04
C PRO A 396 27.04 5.52 -6.16
N ALA A 397 26.92 4.52 -5.33
CA ALA A 397 25.85 4.37 -4.36
C ALA A 397 26.42 4.46 -2.93
N TRP A 398 25.52 4.51 -1.96
CA TRP A 398 25.85 4.57 -0.55
C TRP A 398 25.24 3.39 0.18
N LEU A 399 26.06 2.66 0.89
CA LEU A 399 25.65 1.58 1.77
C LEU A 399 25.45 2.14 3.18
N PHE A 400 24.27 1.97 3.71
CA PHE A 400 23.91 2.33 5.08
C PHE A 400 23.73 1.06 5.90
N LEU A 401 24.35 0.97 7.04
CA LEU A 401 24.07 -0.03 8.05
C LEU A 401 23.13 0.59 9.09
N LEU A 402 21.88 0.18 9.08
CA LEU A 402 20.83 0.71 9.95
C LEU A 402 20.48 -0.31 11.03
N GLU A 403 20.26 0.16 12.26
CA GLU A 403 19.75 -0.66 13.35
C GLU A 403 18.22 -0.59 13.38
N LEU A 404 17.57 -1.57 12.76
CA LEU A 404 16.14 -1.60 12.57
C LEU A 404 15.52 -2.85 13.17
N GLU A 405 14.34 -2.70 13.74
CA GLU A 405 13.51 -3.85 14.06
C GLU A 405 12.94 -4.43 12.77
N SER A 406 13.23 -5.69 12.51
CA SER A 406 12.74 -6.37 11.32
C SER A 406 11.31 -6.83 11.52
N THR A 407 10.47 -6.54 10.53
CA THR A 407 9.13 -7.12 10.46
C THR A 407 9.14 -8.62 10.25
N PHE A 408 10.28 -9.16 9.79
CA PHE A 408 10.44 -10.59 9.51
C PHE A 408 10.62 -11.44 10.78
N ASP A 409 11.45 -10.98 11.71
CA ASP A 409 11.80 -11.72 12.93
C ASP A 409 11.48 -10.95 14.23
N GLN A 410 10.92 -9.74 14.11
CA GLN A 410 10.58 -8.83 15.22
C GLN A 410 11.78 -8.47 16.10
N ARG A 411 12.99 -8.54 15.55
CA ARG A 411 14.23 -8.26 16.27
C ARG A 411 14.87 -6.99 15.77
N LYS A 412 15.38 -6.23 16.72
CA LYS A 412 16.26 -5.11 16.44
C LYS A 412 17.62 -5.67 16.04
N ALA A 413 18.02 -5.42 14.78
CA ALA A 413 19.26 -5.93 14.21
C ALA A 413 19.84 -4.94 13.21
N LEU A 414 21.12 -5.10 12.90
CA LEU A 414 21.80 -4.33 11.87
C LEU A 414 21.36 -4.82 10.47
N ARG A 415 20.93 -3.87 9.63
CA ARG A 415 20.39 -4.14 8.29
C ARG A 415 21.11 -3.27 7.26
N PRO A 416 21.72 -3.84 6.22
CA PRO A 416 22.34 -3.07 5.17
C PRO A 416 21.30 -2.56 4.18
N HIS A 417 21.40 -1.30 3.81
CA HIS A 417 20.55 -0.65 2.82
C HIS A 417 21.43 0.07 1.80
N VAL A 418 21.07 0.03 0.53
CA VAL A 418 21.81 0.71 -0.53
C VAL A 418 20.95 1.81 -1.15
N TYR A 419 21.52 3.01 -1.24
CA TYR A 419 20.87 4.17 -1.82
C TYR A 419 21.76 4.82 -2.89
N SER A 420 21.13 5.31 -3.96
CA SER A 420 21.76 6.31 -4.83
C SER A 420 21.38 7.71 -4.39
N LEU A 421 22.26 8.68 -4.63
CA LEU A 421 22.00 10.09 -4.36
C LEU A 421 21.73 10.80 -5.71
N ARG A 422 20.52 11.34 -5.89
CA ARG A 422 20.15 12.10 -7.09
C ARG A 422 19.44 13.38 -6.66
N ASN A 423 19.88 14.53 -7.21
CA ASN A 423 19.28 15.83 -6.89
C ASN A 423 19.13 16.07 -5.38
N GLN A 424 20.18 15.75 -4.60
CA GLN A 424 20.21 15.86 -3.14
C GLN A 424 19.18 15.00 -2.39
N ARG A 425 18.67 13.93 -3.03
CA ARG A 425 17.74 12.98 -2.43
C ARG A 425 18.29 11.56 -2.49
N LEU A 426 18.00 10.78 -1.45
CA LEU A 426 18.33 9.35 -1.41
C LEU A 426 17.25 8.54 -2.10
N PHE A 427 17.65 7.75 -3.09
CA PHE A 427 16.80 6.79 -3.78
C PHE A 427 17.22 5.38 -3.37
N PRO A 428 16.33 4.59 -2.77
CA PRO A 428 16.67 3.24 -2.38
C PRO A 428 16.89 2.38 -3.63
N LEU A 429 18.05 1.74 -3.71
CA LEU A 429 18.37 0.73 -4.71
C LEU A 429 18.10 -0.67 -4.16
N TRP A 430 18.33 -0.85 -2.86
CA TRP A 430 18.09 -2.11 -2.19
C TRP A 430 17.94 -1.89 -0.67
N ARG A 431 17.07 -2.66 -0.06
CA ARG A 431 16.84 -2.64 1.38
C ARG A 431 16.97 -4.07 1.89
N GLY A 432 18.07 -4.33 2.58
CA GLY A 432 18.43 -5.66 2.96
C GLY A 432 17.56 -6.26 4.06
N SER A 433 16.55 -6.99 3.63
CA SER A 433 15.82 -7.89 4.54
C SER A 433 16.45 -9.28 4.62
N ALA A 434 17.42 -9.59 3.77
CA ALA A 434 17.82 -10.97 3.53
C ALA A 434 19.32 -11.18 3.31
N LEU A 435 20.16 -10.68 4.20
CA LEU A 435 21.37 -11.44 4.45
C LEU A 435 20.99 -12.55 5.44
N ALA A 436 21.38 -13.77 5.13
CA ALA A 436 20.88 -15.00 5.78
C ALA A 436 21.11 -15.09 7.30
N TYR A 437 21.90 -14.17 7.88
CA TYR A 437 22.23 -14.10 9.29
C TYR A 437 22.23 -12.69 9.85
N PRO A 438 22.01 -12.54 11.16
CA PRO A 438 22.24 -11.29 11.86
C PRO A 438 23.66 -10.78 11.60
N ILE A 439 23.76 -9.49 11.29
CA ILE A 439 25.00 -8.80 10.98
C ILE A 439 25.54 -8.19 12.27
N ARG A 440 26.82 -8.36 12.55
CA ARG A 440 27.55 -7.60 13.57
C ARG A 440 28.26 -6.38 13.00
N ASP A 441 28.93 -6.57 11.87
CA ASP A 441 29.60 -5.49 11.15
C ASP A 441 29.68 -5.84 9.66
N LEU A 442 29.99 -4.84 8.84
CA LEU A 442 30.25 -5.01 7.41
C LEU A 442 31.28 -4.00 6.93
N SER A 443 31.95 -4.31 5.83
CA SER A 443 32.87 -3.40 5.14
C SER A 443 32.75 -3.57 3.63
N VAL A 444 32.75 -2.44 2.91
CA VAL A 444 32.83 -2.41 1.45
C VAL A 444 34.27 -2.57 1.01
N GLN A 445 34.54 -3.56 0.17
CA GLN A 445 35.85 -3.80 -0.42
C GLN A 445 35.87 -3.42 -1.89
N LYS A 446 36.89 -2.67 -2.29
CA LYS A 446 37.09 -2.24 -3.68
C LYS A 446 37.62 -3.39 -4.53
N GLU A 447 37.07 -3.57 -5.72
CA GLU A 447 37.64 -4.48 -6.72
C GLU A 447 39.00 -3.92 -7.21
N LEU A 448 40.06 -4.72 -7.16
CA LEU A 448 41.45 -4.25 -7.41
C LEU A 448 41.87 -4.35 -8.88
N ASP A 449 41.15 -5.07 -9.71
CA ASP A 449 41.65 -5.47 -11.04
C ASP A 449 41.45 -4.44 -12.15
N GLY A 450 41.21 -3.16 -11.85
CA GLY A 450 41.18 -2.08 -12.86
C GLY A 450 40.15 -2.24 -13.99
N VAL A 451 39.48 -3.36 -14.06
CA VAL A 451 38.31 -3.61 -14.90
C VAL A 451 37.12 -3.07 -14.13
N ALA A 452 36.25 -2.30 -14.75
CA ALA A 452 35.05 -1.68 -14.14
C ALA A 452 34.14 -2.74 -13.48
N GLY A 453 34.59 -3.30 -12.36
CA GLY A 453 33.92 -4.28 -11.51
C GLY A 453 33.10 -3.60 -10.42
N ALA A 454 32.12 -4.31 -9.90
CA ALA A 454 31.38 -3.87 -8.71
C ALA A 454 32.18 -4.16 -7.45
N ASP A 455 32.16 -3.22 -6.49
CA ASP A 455 32.65 -3.47 -5.14
C ASP A 455 31.88 -4.64 -4.50
N PHE A 456 32.49 -5.32 -3.54
CA PHE A 456 31.85 -6.41 -2.81
C PHE A 456 31.79 -6.14 -1.31
N LEU A 457 30.88 -6.82 -0.62
CA LEU A 457 30.73 -6.70 0.83
C LEU A 457 31.45 -7.83 1.54
N CYS A 458 32.21 -7.48 2.56
CA CYS A 458 32.60 -8.38 3.63
C CYS A 458 31.63 -8.19 4.80
N VAL A 459 31.03 -9.26 5.27
CA VAL A 459 30.05 -9.21 6.37
C VAL A 459 30.46 -10.16 7.48
N LEU A 460 30.56 -9.62 8.67
CA LEU A 460 30.75 -10.36 9.91
C LEU A 460 29.37 -10.69 10.49
N HIS A 461 29.04 -11.96 10.57
CA HIS A 461 27.78 -12.46 11.10
C HIS A 461 27.89 -12.94 12.54
N GLU A 462 26.77 -12.96 13.26
CA GLU A 462 26.69 -13.60 14.57
C GLU A 462 26.89 -15.12 14.45
N ALA A 463 27.55 -15.70 15.45
CA ALA A 463 27.90 -17.12 15.42
C ALA A 463 26.72 -18.07 15.53
N LYS A 464 25.53 -17.60 15.93
CA LYS A 464 24.33 -18.42 16.09
C LYS A 464 23.17 -17.86 15.27
N SER A 465 22.63 -18.66 14.38
CA SER A 465 21.30 -18.43 13.80
C SER A 465 20.25 -18.59 14.90
N HIS A 466 19.46 -17.54 15.12
CA HIS A 466 18.38 -17.58 16.11
C HIS A 466 17.13 -18.34 15.63
N LEU A 467 17.12 -18.84 14.41
CA LEU A 467 16.00 -19.62 13.86
C LEU A 467 16.07 -21.11 14.22
N GLY A 468 17.10 -21.56 14.93
CA GLY A 468 17.20 -22.90 15.53
C GLY A 468 17.14 -24.11 14.57
N GLN A 469 16.97 -23.91 13.26
CA GLN A 469 16.66 -24.98 12.33
C GLN A 469 17.53 -25.10 11.07
N ILE A 470 18.36 -24.11 10.74
CA ILE A 470 19.28 -24.22 9.59
C ILE A 470 20.63 -23.64 9.98
N ASP A 471 21.59 -24.49 10.31
CA ASP A 471 22.98 -24.12 10.37
C ASP A 471 23.53 -24.10 8.93
N LEU A 472 23.66 -22.90 8.33
CA LEU A 472 24.27 -22.78 6.98
C LEU A 472 25.71 -23.26 6.93
N ARG A 473 26.36 -23.47 8.06
CA ARG A 473 27.66 -24.12 8.12
C ARG A 473 27.61 -25.54 7.58
N GLU A 474 26.44 -26.22 7.67
CA GLU A 474 26.23 -27.51 7.01
C GLU A 474 26.26 -27.42 5.48
N ASN A 475 25.93 -26.26 4.91
CA ASN A 475 25.96 -26.01 3.46
C ASN A 475 27.29 -25.44 2.97
N LEU A 476 28.19 -25.00 3.86
CA LEU A 476 29.49 -24.41 3.51
C LEU A 476 30.67 -25.42 3.55
N GLY A 477 30.40 -26.68 3.90
CA GLY A 477 31.40 -27.76 3.99
C GLY A 477 31.82 -28.08 5.42
N SER A 478 32.40 -29.26 5.62
CA SER A 478 32.74 -29.85 6.93
C SER A 478 33.85 -29.11 7.72
N ASP A 479 34.52 -28.15 7.11
CA ASP A 479 35.76 -27.55 7.67
C ASP A 479 35.55 -26.19 8.35
N VAL A 480 34.31 -25.73 8.50
CA VAL A 480 34.03 -24.43 9.15
C VAL A 480 34.00 -24.60 10.66
N ASP A 481 34.96 -23.96 11.34
CA ASP A 481 35.05 -23.92 12.80
C ASP A 481 33.80 -23.27 13.41
N LYS A 482 33.00 -24.06 14.12
CA LYS A 482 31.72 -23.64 14.71
C LYS A 482 31.88 -22.65 15.88
N THR A 483 33.07 -22.43 16.36
CA THR A 483 33.38 -21.54 17.50
C THR A 483 33.73 -20.13 17.06
N LYS A 484 34.09 -19.93 15.80
CA LYS A 484 34.49 -18.64 15.26
C LYS A 484 33.33 -17.87 14.64
N PRO A 485 33.35 -16.54 14.67
CA PRO A 485 32.39 -15.73 13.91
C PRO A 485 32.40 -16.10 12.42
N LEU A 486 31.25 -16.02 11.78
CA LEU A 486 31.13 -16.33 10.37
C LEU A 486 31.35 -15.07 9.52
N ILE A 487 32.43 -15.06 8.74
CA ILE A 487 32.75 -13.96 7.82
C ILE A 487 32.46 -14.44 6.40
N LEU A 488 31.58 -13.71 5.69
CA LEU A 488 31.17 -14.04 4.33
C LEU A 488 31.34 -12.85 3.40
N SER A 489 31.69 -13.12 2.14
CA SER A 489 31.70 -12.15 1.06
C SER A 489 30.38 -12.19 0.25
N TYR A 490 29.93 -11.00 -0.18
CA TYR A 490 28.72 -10.83 -0.99
C TYR A 490 28.99 -9.94 -2.18
N GLU A 491 28.58 -10.35 -3.36
CA GLU A 491 28.64 -9.56 -4.58
C GLU A 491 27.27 -8.95 -4.91
N TRP A 492 27.28 -7.77 -5.56
CA TRP A 492 26.06 -7.13 -6.03
C TRP A 492 25.47 -7.89 -7.22
N SER A 493 24.19 -8.10 -7.18
CA SER A 493 23.41 -8.72 -8.25
C SER A 493 22.22 -7.84 -8.67
N LYS A 494 21.51 -8.24 -9.72
CA LYS A 494 20.31 -7.54 -10.19
C LYS A 494 19.23 -7.36 -9.09
N PHE A 495 19.24 -8.20 -8.07
CA PHE A 495 18.24 -8.23 -7.00
C PHE A 495 18.80 -7.94 -5.59
N GLY A 496 20.00 -7.34 -5.51
CA GLY A 496 20.69 -7.06 -4.24
C GLY A 496 21.94 -7.90 -4.07
N PHE A 497 22.43 -8.03 -2.81
CA PHE A 497 23.61 -8.80 -2.52
C PHE A 497 23.32 -10.31 -2.47
N LYS A 498 24.13 -11.08 -3.14
CA LYS A 498 24.14 -12.55 -3.08
C LYS A 498 25.49 -13.05 -2.59
N LEU A 499 25.50 -14.21 -1.95
CA LEU A 499 26.72 -14.83 -1.47
C LEU A 499 27.73 -14.98 -2.62
N ASP A 500 28.93 -14.42 -2.39
CA ASP A 500 30.01 -14.48 -3.35
C ASP A 500 30.79 -15.79 -3.19
N LYS A 501 31.10 -16.44 -4.29
CA LYS A 501 31.82 -17.71 -4.31
C LYS A 501 33.29 -17.57 -4.72
N LYS A 502 33.80 -16.34 -4.90
CA LYS A 502 35.18 -16.10 -5.28
C LYS A 502 36.12 -16.30 -4.07
N PRO A 503 37.07 -17.25 -4.12
CA PRO A 503 37.96 -17.48 -2.99
C PRO A 503 38.79 -16.23 -2.59
N SER A 504 39.26 -15.45 -3.57
CA SER A 504 40.01 -14.23 -3.35
C SER A 504 39.24 -13.17 -2.55
N HIS A 505 37.93 -13.05 -2.76
CA HIS A 505 37.08 -12.13 -2.00
C HIS A 505 36.88 -12.65 -0.58
N GLN A 506 36.67 -13.95 -0.42
CA GLN A 506 36.52 -14.57 0.89
C GLN A 506 37.79 -14.45 1.74
N GLU A 507 38.96 -14.68 1.14
CA GLU A 507 40.26 -14.51 1.83
C GLU A 507 40.47 -13.06 2.29
N ARG A 508 40.19 -12.07 1.44
CA ARG A 508 40.27 -10.64 1.80
C ARG A 508 39.31 -10.29 2.93
N CYS A 509 38.11 -10.83 2.94
CA CYS A 509 37.16 -10.62 4.02
C CYS A 509 37.67 -11.17 5.35
N GLN A 510 38.32 -12.34 5.35
CA GLN A 510 38.87 -12.95 6.56
C GLN A 510 40.01 -12.15 7.18
N GLN A 511 40.71 -11.30 6.41
CA GLN A 511 41.79 -10.45 6.87
C GLN A 511 41.35 -9.13 7.49
N LEU A 512 40.06 -8.75 7.37
CA LEU A 512 39.57 -7.43 7.80
C LEU A 512 39.41 -7.29 9.31
N TRP A 513 39.11 -8.37 10.00
CA TRP A 513 38.90 -8.36 11.45
C TRP A 513 40.03 -9.16 12.13
N SER A 514 40.79 -8.50 13.00
CA SER A 514 41.82 -9.16 13.78
C SER A 514 41.23 -10.11 14.83
N GLU A 515 42.05 -11.04 15.33
CA GLU A 515 41.64 -11.92 16.44
C GLU A 515 41.24 -11.14 17.70
N SER A 516 41.85 -9.94 17.93
CA SER A 516 41.44 -9.05 19.00
C SER A 516 40.05 -8.45 18.79
N ASP A 517 39.76 -7.97 17.58
CA ASP A 517 38.42 -7.43 17.22
C ASP A 517 37.32 -8.48 17.40
N LEU A 518 37.63 -9.72 17.02
CA LEU A 518 36.69 -10.83 17.14
C LEU A 518 36.48 -11.28 18.60
N LYS A 519 37.44 -11.07 19.49
CA LYS A 519 37.33 -11.37 20.94
C LYS A 519 36.55 -10.29 21.69
N GLU A 520 36.74 -9.01 21.35
CA GLU A 520 35.96 -7.92 21.96
C GLU A 520 34.48 -7.97 21.54
N MET A 521 34.15 -8.63 20.44
CA MET A 521 32.82 -8.78 19.93
C MET A 521 32.08 -10.05 20.42
N GLN A 522 32.75 -10.93 21.20
CA GLN A 522 32.14 -12.09 21.84
C GLN A 522 31.50 -11.72 23.19
#